data_953076d4bc8af2f186a1051916c9bd46
#
_entry.id   953076d4bc8af2f186a1051916c9bd46
#
_cell.length_a   1.000
_cell.length_b   1.000
_cell.length_c   1.000
_cell.angle_alpha   90.00
_cell.angle_beta   90.00
_cell.angle_gamma   90.00
#
_symmetry.space_group_name_H-M   'P 1'
#
loop_
_entity.id
_entity.type
_entity.pdbx_description
1 polymer ?
#
loop_
_entity_poly.entity_id
_entity_poly.type
_entity_poly.pdbx_seq_one_letter_code
_entity_poly.pdbx_strand_id
1 'polypeptide(L)'
;MKRKCLNRILSILLVAAMVLSLGPTVLAAQEQRVPFRQVEADAPLEREPADLPQDTSYAPTDLVRVSIVLEDRPGLEQMEASSGLSTAALAVSPQVQQTRQSLETNQAALARRISNQVLGGEPLDVVWNLTLAANLISANVPYGKVEEIQAMPGVKTVVLETRYEPAVYSQGPADPNMSTSAEMIGSSAAYAAGLTGAGTRIAVIDTGTDTDHQSFDAAAFAYALAEDAKNSGRTYDLLDEAEIREKLAQLNISRNGGPSAQELYVNEKLPFGYNYVDHDLDITHDHDDQGEHGSHVAGIATANRYIPSEDGYTDALTAVHVQGVAPDAQLLTMKVFGKNGGAYDSDYMAAIEDAILLGCDAVNLSLGAPNPGNTRHEESIYRPFWTSWPALTLWLPFPQATPAPGPPTPATVAICMPTM
;
A
#
# COMPACT_ATOMS: atom_id res chain seq x y z
N MET A 1 43.85 50.52 33.78
CA MET A 1 43.71 49.05 33.71
C MET A 1 42.54 48.46 34.47
N LYS A 2 42.08 49.01 35.59
CA LYS A 2 41.04 48.41 36.46
C LYS A 2 39.61 48.39 35.83
N ARG A 3 39.19 49.37 35.02
CA ARG A 3 37.86 49.39 34.39
C ARG A 3 37.65 48.35 33.27
N LYS A 4 38.65 47.99 32.51
CA LYS A 4 38.54 46.96 31.46
C LYS A 4 38.39 45.53 32.00
N CYS A 5 38.97 45.28 33.19
CA CYS A 5 38.87 43.99 33.86
C CYS A 5 37.46 43.79 34.47
N LEU A 6 36.88 44.85 35.05
CA LEU A 6 35.54 44.82 35.65
C LEU A 6 34.44 44.54 34.60
N ASN A 7 34.55 45.20 33.44
CA ASN A 7 33.57 44.97 32.36
C ASN A 7 33.66 43.55 31.76
N ARG A 8 34.82 42.94 31.71
CA ARG A 8 34.97 41.53 31.27
C ARG A 8 34.36 40.54 32.27
N ILE A 9 34.55 40.81 33.56
CA ILE A 9 33.95 39.98 34.63
C ILE A 9 32.41 40.12 34.62
N LEU A 10 31.90 41.32 34.42
CA LEU A 10 30.45 41.57 34.33
C LEU A 10 29.83 40.89 33.10
N SER A 11 30.52 40.90 31.95
CA SER A 11 30.05 40.20 30.76
C SER A 11 30.05 38.70 30.92
N ILE A 12 31.03 38.11 31.57
CA ILE A 12 31.09 36.68 31.86
C ILE A 12 29.98 36.27 32.84
N LEU A 13 29.72 37.08 33.85
CA LEU A 13 28.62 36.84 34.81
C LEU A 13 27.24 36.94 34.15
N LEU A 14 27.06 37.86 33.18
CA LEU A 14 25.79 37.99 32.42
C LEU A 14 25.54 36.81 31.52
N VAL A 15 26.61 36.32 30.84
CA VAL A 15 26.50 35.12 30.00
C VAL A 15 26.23 33.86 30.86
N ALA A 16 26.90 33.74 32.03
CA ALA A 16 26.65 32.64 32.93
C ALA A 16 25.22 32.68 33.53
N ALA A 17 24.67 33.87 33.81
CA ALA A 17 23.32 34.03 34.26
C ALA A 17 22.29 33.70 33.16
N MET A 18 22.56 34.05 31.89
CA MET A 18 21.75 33.63 30.72
C MET A 18 21.76 32.11 30.50
N VAL A 19 22.91 31.46 30.63
CA VAL A 19 23.01 30.01 30.51
C VAL A 19 22.32 29.28 31.68
N LEU A 20 22.38 29.83 32.87
CA LEU A 20 21.68 29.29 34.05
C LEU A 20 20.16 29.54 34.04
N SER A 21 19.66 30.54 33.31
CA SER A 21 18.24 30.79 33.14
C SER A 21 17.59 29.95 32.03
N LEU A 22 18.39 29.30 31.18
CA LEU A 22 17.91 28.42 30.12
C LEU A 22 17.87 26.91 30.52
N GLY A 23 18.20 26.59 31.72
CA GLY A 23 18.18 25.22 32.18
C GLY A 23 17.50 25.00 33.49
N PRO A 24 16.17 24.97 33.60
CA PRO A 24 15.44 23.73 33.92
C PRO A 24 14.02 23.63 33.35
N THR A 25 13.62 24.44 32.39
CA THR A 25 12.25 24.36 31.82
C THR A 25 12.11 23.34 30.68
N VAL A 26 13.20 22.75 30.21
CA VAL A 26 13.13 21.68 29.17
C VAL A 26 13.07 20.27 29.79
N LEU A 27 13.21 20.13 31.11
CA LEU A 27 13.23 18.82 31.79
C LEU A 27 11.94 18.45 32.52
N ALA A 28 10.82 19.11 32.25
CA ALA A 28 9.56 18.82 32.92
C ALA A 28 8.39 18.45 31.99
N ALA A 29 8.65 18.16 30.71
CA ALA A 29 7.77 17.33 29.93
C ALA A 29 8.25 15.86 30.07
N GLN A 30 8.17 15.35 31.28
CA GLN A 30 8.22 13.91 31.50
C GLN A 30 6.91 13.38 30.89
N GLU A 31 7.02 12.86 29.65
CA GLU A 31 5.98 12.01 29.06
C GLU A 31 5.50 11.06 30.15
N GLN A 32 4.27 11.24 30.59
CA GLN A 32 3.54 10.16 31.23
C GLN A 32 3.33 9.10 30.16
N ARG A 33 4.36 8.31 29.91
CA ARG A 33 4.17 7.03 29.24
C ARG A 33 3.21 6.26 30.12
N VAL A 34 1.97 6.16 29.69
CA VAL A 34 1.04 5.18 30.24
C VAL A 34 1.77 3.87 30.07
N PRO A 35 2.15 3.17 31.18
CA PRO A 35 2.86 1.92 31.04
C PRO A 35 1.94 0.97 30.28
N PHE A 36 2.34 0.55 29.10
CA PHE A 36 1.71 -0.60 28.45
C PHE A 36 1.81 -1.73 29.44
N ARG A 37 0.71 -2.06 30.07
CA ARG A 37 0.61 -3.26 30.87
C ARG A 37 0.70 -4.41 29.87
N GLN A 38 1.84 -5.08 29.84
CA GLN A 38 1.97 -6.33 29.14
C GLN A 38 0.95 -7.25 29.79
N VAL A 39 -0.16 -7.49 29.11
CA VAL A 39 -1.10 -8.56 29.51
C VAL A 39 -0.30 -9.80 29.22
N GLU A 40 0.12 -10.54 30.27
CA GLU A 40 0.64 -11.88 30.11
C GLU A 40 -0.43 -12.62 29.33
N ALA A 41 -0.11 -13.00 28.10
CA ALA A 41 -0.96 -13.89 27.34
C ALA A 41 -1.07 -15.16 28.19
N ASP A 42 -2.27 -15.50 28.57
CA ASP A 42 -2.55 -16.83 29.13
C ASP A 42 -1.89 -17.85 28.20
N ALA A 43 -1.35 -18.92 28.80
CA ALA A 43 -0.59 -19.94 28.10
C ALA A 43 -1.20 -20.27 26.74
N PRO A 44 -0.36 -20.44 25.68
CA PRO A 44 -0.88 -20.69 24.34
C PRO A 44 -1.88 -21.83 24.43
N LEU A 45 -3.14 -21.52 24.08
CA LEU A 45 -4.15 -22.55 23.86
C LEU A 45 -3.56 -23.46 22.80
N GLU A 46 -3.17 -24.69 23.18
CA GLU A 46 -2.95 -25.77 22.23
C GLU A 46 -4.26 -25.94 21.46
N ARG A 47 -4.33 -25.31 20.32
CA ARG A 47 -5.40 -25.53 19.37
C ARG A 47 -5.06 -26.80 18.63
N GLU A 48 -5.92 -27.79 18.75
CA GLU A 48 -5.99 -28.81 17.72
C GLU A 48 -6.10 -28.10 16.38
N PRO A 49 -5.31 -28.49 15.35
CA PRO A 49 -5.45 -27.93 14.04
C PRO A 49 -6.92 -28.03 13.66
N ALA A 50 -7.61 -26.91 13.47
CA ALA A 50 -8.94 -26.94 12.91
C ALA A 50 -8.83 -27.76 11.63
N ASP A 51 -9.67 -28.79 11.49
CA ASP A 51 -9.83 -29.48 10.22
C ASP A 51 -10.13 -28.40 9.19
N LEU A 52 -9.10 -28.00 8.45
CA LEU A 52 -9.27 -27.15 7.29
C LEU A 52 -10.23 -27.90 6.38
N PRO A 53 -11.28 -27.26 5.84
CA PRO A 53 -12.05 -27.89 4.78
C PRO A 53 -11.08 -28.17 3.62
N GLN A 54 -10.48 -29.36 3.63
CA GLN A 54 -9.89 -29.96 2.47
C GLN A 54 -11.09 -30.40 1.65
N ASP A 55 -11.39 -29.67 0.63
CA ASP A 55 -11.99 -30.15 -0.62
C ASP A 55 -12.75 -29.03 -1.32
N THR A 56 -12.03 -28.12 -1.97
CA THR A 56 -12.45 -27.78 -3.31
C THR A 56 -11.78 -28.82 -4.20
N SER A 57 -12.46 -29.94 -4.43
CA SER A 57 -12.00 -30.93 -5.41
C SER A 57 -12.25 -30.34 -6.80
N TYR A 58 -11.21 -29.75 -7.38
CA TYR A 58 -11.25 -29.31 -8.77
C TYR A 58 -11.24 -30.53 -9.67
N ALA A 59 -12.07 -30.55 -10.70
CA ALA A 59 -11.94 -31.52 -11.78
C ALA A 59 -10.65 -31.21 -12.59
N PRO A 60 -10.01 -32.21 -13.19
CA PRO A 60 -8.77 -31.97 -13.97
C PRO A 60 -8.91 -30.94 -15.10
N THR A 61 -10.13 -30.68 -15.57
CA THR A 61 -10.43 -29.74 -16.65
C THR A 61 -10.80 -28.36 -16.14
N ASP A 62 -11.02 -28.20 -14.83
CA ASP A 62 -11.40 -26.91 -14.25
C ASP A 62 -10.23 -25.92 -14.41
N LEU A 63 -10.54 -24.72 -14.88
CA LEU A 63 -9.55 -23.65 -14.95
C LEU A 63 -9.35 -23.05 -13.55
N VAL A 64 -8.10 -23.05 -13.12
CA VAL A 64 -7.68 -22.46 -11.85
C VAL A 64 -6.63 -21.38 -12.09
N ARG A 65 -6.66 -20.33 -11.31
CA ARG A 65 -5.61 -19.30 -11.28
C ARG A 65 -4.44 -19.83 -10.45
N VAL A 66 -3.24 -19.79 -11.02
CA VAL A 66 -2.02 -20.24 -10.33
C VAL A 66 -0.92 -19.20 -10.42
N SER A 67 -0.13 -19.11 -9.35
CA SER A 67 1.17 -18.44 -9.35
C SER A 67 2.27 -19.46 -9.60
N ILE A 68 2.90 -19.40 -10.77
CA ILE A 68 4.07 -20.19 -11.15
C ILE A 68 5.30 -19.43 -10.69
N VAL A 69 5.84 -19.76 -9.52
CA VAL A 69 7.00 -19.11 -8.92
C VAL A 69 8.28 -19.66 -9.53
N LEU A 70 9.20 -18.81 -9.97
CA LEU A 70 10.45 -19.19 -10.59
C LEU A 70 11.60 -19.25 -9.58
N GLU A 71 12.68 -19.97 -9.94
CA GLU A 71 13.87 -20.17 -9.10
C GLU A 71 14.72 -18.90 -8.96
N ASP A 72 14.80 -18.09 -10.03
CA ASP A 72 15.58 -16.86 -10.03
C ASP A 72 14.99 -15.82 -9.05
N ARG A 73 15.87 -15.08 -8.36
CA ARG A 73 15.44 -14.02 -7.41
C ARG A 73 14.83 -12.83 -8.14
N PRO A 74 13.79 -12.19 -7.58
CA PRO A 74 13.21 -10.97 -8.14
C PRO A 74 14.18 -9.79 -8.10
N GLY A 75 13.83 -8.71 -8.82
CA GLY A 75 14.72 -7.58 -9.03
C GLY A 75 15.22 -6.90 -7.74
N LEU A 76 14.34 -6.68 -6.77
CA LEU A 76 14.69 -6.03 -5.50
C LEU A 76 15.54 -6.94 -4.59
N GLU A 77 15.32 -8.26 -4.63
CA GLU A 77 16.05 -9.22 -3.78
C GLU A 77 17.51 -9.41 -4.22
N GLN A 78 17.85 -9.05 -5.47
CA GLN A 78 19.22 -9.13 -5.97
C GLN A 78 20.11 -7.96 -5.52
N MET A 79 19.50 -6.90 -4.96
CA MET A 79 20.24 -5.74 -4.46
C MET A 79 20.60 -5.93 -2.99
N GLU A 80 21.87 -5.66 -2.64
CA GLU A 80 22.27 -5.65 -1.26
C GLU A 80 21.63 -4.49 -0.49
N ALA A 81 21.17 -4.75 0.74
CA ALA A 81 20.56 -3.78 1.65
C ALA A 81 21.48 -2.57 2.00
N SER A 82 22.72 -2.56 1.48
CA SER A 82 23.76 -1.56 1.78
C SER A 82 23.74 -0.30 0.90
N SER A 83 22.78 -0.18 -0.02
CA SER A 83 22.81 0.92 -1.00
C SER A 83 22.45 2.31 -0.43
N GLY A 84 21.79 2.36 0.73
CA GLY A 84 21.30 3.62 1.33
C GLY A 84 20.21 4.33 0.52
N LEU A 85 19.69 3.68 -0.53
CA LEU A 85 18.59 4.19 -1.36
C LEU A 85 17.24 3.75 -0.80
N SER A 86 16.18 4.55 -1.03
CA SER A 86 14.81 4.12 -0.77
C SER A 86 14.41 2.96 -1.70
N THR A 87 13.41 2.17 -1.30
CA THR A 87 12.88 1.07 -2.13
C THR A 87 12.43 1.55 -3.50
N ALA A 88 11.75 2.71 -3.57
CA ALA A 88 11.34 3.32 -4.83
C ALA A 88 12.53 3.69 -5.72
N ALA A 89 13.57 4.30 -5.14
CA ALA A 89 14.80 4.64 -5.89
C ALA A 89 15.55 3.40 -6.38
N LEU A 90 15.57 2.32 -5.59
CA LEU A 90 16.12 1.03 -5.98
C LEU A 90 15.31 0.41 -7.11
N ALA A 91 13.99 0.41 -7.00
CA ALA A 91 13.08 -0.18 -7.98
C ALA A 91 13.30 0.38 -9.40
N VAL A 92 13.54 1.68 -9.51
CA VAL A 92 13.79 2.34 -10.82
C VAL A 92 15.25 2.36 -11.22
N SER A 93 16.17 1.80 -10.42
CA SER A 93 17.60 1.79 -10.74
C SER A 93 17.89 0.98 -12.00
N PRO A 94 18.88 1.38 -12.83
CA PRO A 94 19.22 0.67 -14.06
C PRO A 94 19.52 -0.81 -13.85
N GLN A 95 20.13 -1.17 -12.72
CA GLN A 95 20.49 -2.54 -12.39
C GLN A 95 19.24 -3.40 -12.11
N VAL A 96 18.30 -2.90 -11.31
CA VAL A 96 17.03 -3.59 -11.06
C VAL A 96 16.24 -3.73 -12.36
N GLN A 97 16.16 -2.67 -13.17
CA GLN A 97 15.44 -2.72 -14.44
C GLN A 97 16.08 -3.72 -15.43
N GLN A 98 17.41 -3.81 -15.49
CA GLN A 98 18.09 -4.83 -16.31
C GLN A 98 17.79 -6.24 -15.83
N THR A 99 17.77 -6.47 -14.52
CA THR A 99 17.39 -7.75 -13.92
C THR A 99 15.96 -8.12 -14.31
N ARG A 100 15.00 -7.19 -14.13
CA ARG A 100 13.60 -7.41 -14.51
C ARG A 100 13.45 -7.80 -15.97
N GLN A 101 14.12 -7.09 -16.87
CA GLN A 101 14.09 -7.41 -18.30
C GLN A 101 14.63 -8.83 -18.62
N SER A 102 15.66 -9.26 -17.89
CA SER A 102 16.16 -10.65 -18.00
C SER A 102 15.14 -11.66 -17.50
N LEU A 103 14.50 -11.39 -16.35
CA LEU A 103 13.45 -12.24 -15.80
C LEU A 103 12.24 -12.35 -16.74
N GLU A 104 11.81 -11.24 -17.33
CA GLU A 104 10.73 -11.21 -18.32
C GLU A 104 11.04 -12.10 -19.54
N THR A 105 12.29 -12.04 -20.00
CA THR A 105 12.74 -12.91 -21.10
C THR A 105 12.66 -14.39 -20.72
N ASN A 106 13.09 -14.74 -19.49
CA ASN A 106 13.03 -16.10 -18.96
C ASN A 106 11.58 -16.56 -18.77
N GLN A 107 10.72 -15.71 -18.24
CA GLN A 107 9.29 -15.98 -18.08
C GLN A 107 8.61 -16.23 -19.42
N ALA A 108 8.87 -15.40 -20.43
CA ALA A 108 8.32 -15.60 -21.78
C ALA A 108 8.81 -16.90 -22.44
N ALA A 109 10.06 -17.30 -22.18
CA ALA A 109 10.58 -18.58 -22.65
C ALA A 109 9.93 -19.78 -21.93
N LEU A 110 9.70 -19.66 -20.62
CA LEU A 110 9.00 -20.67 -19.81
C LEU A 110 7.54 -20.81 -20.26
N ALA A 111 6.81 -19.70 -20.43
CA ALA A 111 5.44 -19.71 -20.91
C ALA A 111 5.28 -20.45 -22.23
N ARG A 112 6.20 -20.22 -23.19
CA ARG A 112 6.24 -20.97 -24.46
C ARG A 112 6.51 -22.46 -24.29
N ARG A 113 7.39 -22.84 -23.35
CA ARG A 113 7.64 -24.26 -23.04
C ARG A 113 6.42 -24.93 -22.43
N ILE A 114 5.73 -24.25 -21.48
CA ILE A 114 4.48 -24.74 -20.89
C ILE A 114 3.44 -24.96 -21.97
N SER A 115 3.24 -23.99 -22.88
CA SER A 115 2.30 -24.09 -23.99
C SER A 115 2.59 -25.35 -24.86
N ASN A 116 3.84 -25.52 -25.25
CA ASN A 116 4.21 -26.61 -26.17
C ASN A 116 4.26 -28.00 -25.53
N GLN A 117 4.72 -28.09 -24.27
CA GLN A 117 5.02 -29.38 -23.64
C GLN A 117 3.92 -29.90 -22.74
N VAL A 118 3.13 -28.96 -22.15
CA VAL A 118 2.10 -29.27 -21.13
C VAL A 118 0.71 -29.04 -21.69
N LEU A 119 0.50 -27.94 -22.40
CA LEU A 119 -0.84 -27.52 -22.88
C LEU A 119 -1.12 -27.98 -24.32
N GLY A 120 -0.28 -28.84 -24.90
CA GLY A 120 -0.53 -29.41 -26.23
C GLY A 120 -0.44 -28.40 -27.39
N GLY A 121 0.21 -27.28 -27.19
CA GLY A 121 0.37 -26.20 -28.17
C GLY A 121 -0.57 -25.00 -27.94
N GLU A 122 -1.54 -25.11 -27.03
CA GLU A 122 -2.39 -23.98 -26.65
C GLU A 122 -1.57 -22.93 -25.88
N PRO A 123 -1.76 -21.64 -26.16
CA PRO A 123 -1.08 -20.57 -25.42
C PRO A 123 -1.37 -20.64 -23.92
N LEU A 124 -0.35 -20.40 -23.08
CA LEU A 124 -0.57 -20.17 -21.66
C LEU A 124 -1.35 -18.87 -21.48
N ASP A 125 -2.49 -18.93 -20.80
CA ASP A 125 -3.32 -17.78 -20.47
C ASP A 125 -2.70 -17.00 -19.29
N VAL A 126 -1.72 -16.16 -19.62
CA VAL A 126 -0.95 -15.35 -18.65
C VAL A 126 -1.75 -14.13 -18.27
N VAL A 127 -1.92 -13.92 -16.96
CA VAL A 127 -2.57 -12.73 -16.40
C VAL A 127 -1.53 -11.70 -15.97
N TRP A 128 -0.56 -12.11 -15.16
CA TRP A 128 0.52 -11.24 -14.69
C TRP A 128 1.90 -11.86 -14.84
N ASN A 129 2.88 -11.00 -15.09
CA ASN A 129 4.29 -11.31 -15.03
C ASN A 129 4.95 -10.40 -13.99
N LEU A 130 5.17 -10.88 -12.77
CA LEU A 130 5.82 -10.11 -11.71
C LEU A 130 7.32 -10.38 -11.72
N THR A 131 8.12 -9.33 -11.55
CA THR A 131 9.58 -9.42 -11.63
C THR A 131 10.31 -8.49 -10.67
N LEU A 132 9.58 -7.58 -9.97
CA LEU A 132 10.18 -6.59 -9.08
C LEU A 132 10.35 -7.13 -7.66
N ALA A 133 9.25 -7.36 -6.96
CA ALA A 133 9.21 -7.87 -5.58
C ALA A 133 9.02 -9.40 -5.55
N ALA A 134 8.39 -9.95 -6.57
CA ALA A 134 8.28 -11.39 -6.80
C ALA A 134 8.80 -11.77 -8.20
N ASN A 135 9.19 -13.04 -8.42
CA ASN A 135 9.46 -13.57 -9.74
C ASN A 135 8.50 -14.71 -10.01
N LEU A 136 7.34 -14.38 -10.59
CA LEU A 136 6.28 -15.35 -10.89
C LEU A 136 5.51 -15.01 -12.17
N ILE A 137 4.89 -16.02 -12.73
CA ILE A 137 3.88 -15.92 -13.79
C ILE A 137 2.54 -16.29 -13.16
N SER A 138 1.58 -15.39 -13.14
CA SER A 138 0.19 -15.73 -12.85
C SER A 138 -0.51 -16.13 -14.14
N ALA A 139 -1.20 -17.28 -14.12
CA ALA A 139 -1.88 -17.79 -15.30
C ALA A 139 -3.10 -18.64 -14.94
N ASN A 140 -4.08 -18.70 -15.87
CA ASN A 140 -5.17 -19.65 -15.78
C ASN A 140 -4.76 -20.96 -16.49
N VAL A 141 -4.86 -22.08 -15.77
CA VAL A 141 -4.48 -23.40 -16.30
C VAL A 141 -5.52 -24.45 -15.89
N PRO A 142 -5.70 -25.54 -16.68
CA PRO A 142 -6.47 -26.68 -16.21
C PRO A 142 -5.82 -27.29 -14.96
N TYR A 143 -6.60 -27.58 -13.93
CA TYR A 143 -6.10 -28.09 -12.65
C TYR A 143 -5.24 -29.35 -12.80
N GLY A 144 -5.62 -30.28 -13.69
CA GLY A 144 -4.85 -31.49 -13.97
C GLY A 144 -3.47 -31.25 -14.60
N LYS A 145 -3.13 -29.98 -14.95
CA LYS A 145 -1.82 -29.63 -15.51
C LYS A 145 -0.87 -28.98 -14.49
N VAL A 146 -1.34 -28.72 -13.29
CA VAL A 146 -0.55 -28.03 -12.25
C VAL A 146 0.72 -28.82 -11.91
N GLU A 147 0.61 -30.13 -11.68
CA GLU A 147 1.76 -30.99 -11.34
C GLU A 147 2.78 -31.08 -12.50
N GLU A 148 2.30 -31.15 -13.75
CA GLU A 148 3.18 -31.17 -14.93
C GLU A 148 3.96 -29.85 -15.05
N ILE A 149 3.31 -28.69 -14.76
CA ILE A 149 3.96 -27.38 -14.78
C ILE A 149 4.97 -27.28 -13.63
N GLN A 150 4.62 -27.75 -12.44
CA GLN A 150 5.52 -27.71 -11.28
C GLN A 150 6.79 -28.54 -11.49
N ALA A 151 6.73 -29.61 -12.27
CA ALA A 151 7.89 -30.45 -12.61
C ALA A 151 8.82 -29.84 -13.66
N MET A 152 8.49 -28.69 -14.26
CA MET A 152 9.28 -28.08 -15.31
C MET A 152 10.56 -27.44 -14.78
N PRO A 153 11.69 -27.54 -15.51
CA PRO A 153 12.93 -26.87 -15.12
C PRO A 153 12.78 -25.34 -15.05
N GLY A 154 13.24 -24.74 -13.95
CA GLY A 154 13.16 -23.32 -13.66
C GLY A 154 11.90 -22.91 -12.88
N VAL A 155 10.98 -23.84 -12.62
CA VAL A 155 9.83 -23.65 -11.73
C VAL A 155 10.23 -24.08 -10.31
N LYS A 156 10.12 -23.17 -9.38
CA LYS A 156 10.36 -23.43 -7.95
C LYS A 156 9.16 -24.08 -7.28
N THR A 157 7.97 -23.55 -7.55
CA THR A 157 6.70 -24.09 -7.07
C THR A 157 5.54 -23.51 -7.89
N VAL A 158 4.41 -24.20 -7.88
CA VAL A 158 3.14 -23.71 -8.42
C VAL A 158 2.12 -23.71 -7.30
N VAL A 159 1.48 -22.58 -7.06
CA VAL A 159 0.52 -22.38 -5.97
C VAL A 159 -0.82 -21.95 -6.55
N LEU A 160 -1.90 -22.55 -6.09
CA LEU A 160 -3.25 -22.07 -6.37
C LEU A 160 -3.42 -20.70 -5.69
N GLU A 161 -3.83 -19.69 -6.47
CA GLU A 161 -4.06 -18.36 -5.92
C GLU A 161 -5.33 -18.34 -5.07
N THR A 162 -5.25 -17.62 -3.96
CA THR A 162 -6.41 -17.35 -3.10
C THR A 162 -7.26 -16.28 -3.76
N ARG A 163 -8.57 -16.47 -3.75
CA ARG A 163 -9.52 -15.43 -4.12
C ARG A 163 -9.98 -14.71 -2.86
N TYR A 164 -9.89 -13.39 -2.89
CA TYR A 164 -10.29 -12.49 -1.82
C TYR A 164 -11.61 -11.81 -2.18
N GLU A 165 -12.41 -11.53 -1.16
CA GLU A 165 -13.61 -10.72 -1.30
C GLU A 165 -13.38 -9.37 -0.59
N PRO A 166 -14.11 -8.31 -1.00
CA PRO A 166 -14.04 -7.04 -0.29
C PRO A 166 -14.44 -7.23 1.18
N ALA A 167 -13.81 -6.45 2.05
CA ALA A 167 -14.22 -6.44 3.44
C ALA A 167 -15.66 -5.91 3.56
N VAL A 168 -16.58 -6.74 4.06
CA VAL A 168 -17.97 -6.32 4.27
C VAL A 168 -18.04 -5.43 5.50
N TYR A 169 -18.50 -4.21 5.36
CA TYR A 169 -18.84 -3.35 6.49
C TYR A 169 -20.36 -3.19 6.60
N SER A 170 -20.86 -3.15 7.84
CA SER A 170 -22.28 -2.84 8.07
C SER A 170 -22.49 -1.34 7.83
N GLN A 171 -23.43 -0.99 6.99
CA GLN A 171 -23.91 0.39 6.86
C GLN A 171 -24.51 0.81 8.21
N GLY A 172 -23.72 1.48 9.05
CA GLY A 172 -24.21 2.19 10.22
C GLY A 172 -24.87 3.52 9.81
N PRO A 173 -25.51 4.23 10.74
CA PRO A 173 -25.96 5.59 10.45
C PRO A 173 -24.76 6.42 10.01
N ALA A 174 -24.91 7.13 8.89
CA ALA A 174 -23.88 7.97 8.30
C ALA A 174 -23.73 9.27 9.13
N ASP A 175 -23.09 9.18 10.27
CA ASP A 175 -22.67 10.34 11.07
C ASP A 175 -21.16 10.19 11.34
N PRO A 176 -20.30 10.47 10.35
CA PRO A 176 -18.87 10.36 10.48
C PRO A 176 -18.38 11.40 11.50
N ASN A 177 -17.59 10.97 12.47
CA ASN A 177 -16.92 11.85 13.42
C ASN A 177 -15.44 11.50 13.50
N MET A 178 -14.69 11.92 12.50
CA MET A 178 -13.25 11.66 12.40
C MET A 178 -12.44 12.42 13.45
N SER A 179 -12.98 13.47 14.06
CA SER A 179 -12.26 14.26 15.07
C SER A 179 -11.88 13.42 16.28
N THR A 180 -12.81 12.62 16.80
CA THR A 180 -12.55 11.71 17.92
C THR A 180 -11.53 10.63 17.58
N SER A 181 -11.65 10.03 16.37
CA SER A 181 -10.70 9.02 15.89
C SER A 181 -9.31 9.63 15.71
N ALA A 182 -9.20 10.84 15.15
CA ALA A 182 -7.97 11.57 14.96
C ALA A 182 -7.23 11.85 16.28
N GLU A 183 -7.98 12.20 17.34
CA GLU A 183 -7.41 12.37 18.68
C GLU A 183 -6.89 11.04 19.25
N MET A 184 -7.66 9.96 19.12
CA MET A 184 -7.29 8.64 19.63
C MET A 184 -5.99 8.09 19.03
N ILE A 185 -5.76 8.30 17.72
CA ILE A 185 -4.57 7.84 17.02
C ILE A 185 -3.43 8.87 17.00
N GLY A 186 -3.67 10.08 17.52
CA GLY A 186 -2.67 11.15 17.61
C GLY A 186 -2.46 11.95 16.31
N SER A 187 -3.31 11.80 15.27
CA SER A 187 -3.18 12.56 14.03
C SER A 187 -3.40 14.06 14.25
N SER A 188 -4.24 14.46 15.21
CA SER A 188 -4.39 15.87 15.60
C SER A 188 -3.07 16.50 16.08
N ALA A 189 -2.24 15.74 16.81
CA ALA A 189 -0.92 16.20 17.23
C ALA A 189 0.04 16.33 16.05
N ALA A 190 -0.04 15.42 15.07
CA ALA A 190 0.74 15.49 13.82
C ALA A 190 0.37 16.74 13.02
N TYR A 191 -0.93 17.04 12.87
CA TYR A 191 -1.40 18.26 12.19
C TYR A 191 -0.92 19.54 12.88
N ALA A 192 -0.99 19.57 14.22
CA ALA A 192 -0.46 20.70 15.00
C ALA A 192 1.04 20.91 14.80
N ALA A 193 1.78 19.86 14.47
CA ALA A 193 3.20 19.91 14.11
C ALA A 193 3.45 20.20 12.62
N GLY A 194 2.41 20.44 11.81
CA GLY A 194 2.51 20.68 10.36
C GLY A 194 2.76 19.41 9.54
N LEU A 195 2.44 18.24 10.08
CA LEU A 195 2.58 16.94 9.40
C LEU A 195 1.20 16.50 8.91
N THR A 196 0.87 16.84 7.68
CA THR A 196 -0.45 16.61 7.06
C THR A 196 -0.41 15.59 5.92
N GLY A 197 0.77 15.02 5.64
CA GLY A 197 0.99 14.13 4.51
C GLY A 197 1.34 14.87 3.21
N ALA A 198 1.51 16.20 3.23
CA ALA A 198 1.86 16.98 2.05
C ALA A 198 3.17 16.48 1.42
N GLY A 199 3.13 16.18 0.11
CA GLY A 199 4.25 15.61 -0.64
C GLY A 199 4.41 14.09 -0.50
N THR A 200 3.48 13.40 0.19
CA THR A 200 3.46 11.92 0.25
C THR A 200 2.44 11.33 -0.72
N ARG A 201 2.65 10.07 -1.08
CA ARG A 201 1.82 9.29 -2.02
C ARG A 201 1.30 8.05 -1.31
N ILE A 202 -0.01 7.88 -1.26
CA ILE A 202 -0.66 6.72 -0.61
C ILE A 202 -1.44 5.94 -1.65
N ALA A 203 -1.14 4.66 -1.82
CA ALA A 203 -1.93 3.76 -2.65
C ALA A 203 -3.02 3.08 -1.81
N VAL A 204 -4.26 3.14 -2.29
CA VAL A 204 -5.39 2.36 -1.76
C VAL A 204 -5.72 1.27 -2.76
N ILE A 205 -5.47 0.02 -2.37
CA ILE A 205 -5.71 -1.18 -3.17
C ILE A 205 -7.01 -1.82 -2.66
N ASP A 206 -8.12 -1.53 -3.35
CA ASP A 206 -9.47 -1.82 -2.84
C ASP A 206 -10.53 -1.94 -3.97
N THR A 207 -11.80 -1.70 -3.67
CA THR A 207 -12.93 -1.78 -4.62
C THR A 207 -13.01 -0.61 -5.61
N GLY A 208 -12.12 0.37 -5.50
CA GLY A 208 -12.15 1.61 -6.29
C GLY A 208 -12.44 2.84 -5.42
N THR A 209 -12.56 4.00 -6.05
CA THR A 209 -12.76 5.28 -5.36
C THR A 209 -13.74 6.14 -6.15
N ASP A 210 -14.71 6.76 -5.47
CA ASP A 210 -15.56 7.81 -6.02
C ASP A 210 -14.71 9.07 -6.23
N THR A 211 -14.21 9.23 -7.46
CA THR A 211 -13.17 10.22 -7.80
C THR A 211 -13.69 11.64 -7.89
N ASP A 212 -14.99 11.86 -8.00
CA ASP A 212 -15.65 13.16 -8.06
C ASP A 212 -16.26 13.60 -6.72
N HIS A 213 -16.10 12.79 -5.66
CA HIS A 213 -16.52 13.16 -4.33
C HIS A 213 -15.74 14.38 -3.81
N GLN A 214 -16.44 15.32 -3.14
CA GLN A 214 -15.85 16.56 -2.61
C GLN A 214 -14.62 16.39 -1.71
N SER A 215 -14.49 15.23 -1.06
CA SER A 215 -13.33 14.89 -0.22
C SER A 215 -12.05 14.66 -1.00
N PHE A 216 -12.14 14.53 -2.33
CA PHE A 216 -11.02 14.33 -3.22
C PHE A 216 -10.91 15.44 -4.28
N ASP A 217 -11.58 16.58 -4.06
CA ASP A 217 -11.53 17.74 -4.96
C ASP A 217 -10.10 18.24 -5.13
N ALA A 218 -9.62 18.26 -6.39
CA ALA A 218 -8.23 18.61 -6.70
C ALA A 218 -7.92 20.08 -6.41
N ALA A 219 -8.89 20.99 -6.59
CA ALA A 219 -8.67 22.40 -6.34
C ALA A 219 -8.61 22.70 -4.82
N ALA A 220 -9.39 22.00 -4.01
CA ALA A 220 -9.30 22.08 -2.56
C ALA A 220 -7.97 21.49 -2.04
N PHE A 221 -7.48 20.41 -2.66
CA PHE A 221 -6.15 19.86 -2.38
C PHE A 221 -5.04 20.87 -2.71
N ALA A 222 -5.06 21.45 -3.92
CA ALA A 222 -4.09 22.47 -4.31
C ALA A 222 -4.13 23.70 -3.39
N TYR A 223 -5.33 24.11 -2.96
CA TYR A 223 -5.49 25.17 -1.97
C TYR A 223 -4.82 24.82 -0.63
N ALA A 224 -4.99 23.59 -0.14
CA ALA A 224 -4.37 23.12 1.11
C ALA A 224 -2.83 23.18 1.04
N LEU A 225 -2.25 22.71 -0.07
CA LEU A 225 -0.79 22.77 -0.30
C LEU A 225 -0.28 24.20 -0.42
N ALA A 226 -1.05 25.09 -1.07
CA ALA A 226 -0.68 26.50 -1.18
C ALA A 226 -0.70 27.21 0.18
N GLU A 227 -1.68 26.91 1.04
CA GLU A 227 -1.73 27.44 2.40
C GLU A 227 -0.58 26.91 3.27
N ASP A 228 -0.25 25.62 3.13
CA ASP A 228 0.90 25.07 3.85
C ASP A 228 2.22 25.68 3.36
N ALA A 229 2.41 25.82 2.05
CA ALA A 229 3.61 26.43 1.47
C ALA A 229 3.81 27.89 1.92
N LYS A 230 2.74 28.69 2.07
CA LYS A 230 2.80 30.05 2.63
C LYS A 230 3.33 30.07 4.05
N ASN A 231 2.94 29.07 4.86
CA ASN A 231 3.27 29.02 6.27
C ASN A 231 4.64 28.37 6.52
N SER A 232 5.00 27.34 5.75
CA SER A 232 6.20 26.52 5.94
C SER A 232 7.36 26.90 5.03
N GLY A 233 7.08 27.53 3.88
CA GLY A 233 8.05 27.77 2.82
C GLY A 233 8.46 26.51 2.04
N ARG A 234 7.77 25.38 2.26
CA ARG A 234 8.05 24.09 1.62
C ARG A 234 7.49 24.04 0.20
N THR A 235 8.15 23.27 -0.65
CA THR A 235 7.66 22.83 -1.96
C THR A 235 7.54 21.31 -1.91
N TYR A 236 6.54 20.77 -2.61
CA TYR A 236 6.23 19.34 -2.58
C TYR A 236 6.48 18.73 -3.95
N ASP A 237 7.07 17.54 -3.94
CA ASP A 237 7.25 16.69 -5.12
C ASP A 237 5.97 15.86 -5.30
N LEU A 238 5.15 16.26 -6.28
CA LEU A 238 3.88 15.60 -6.56
C LEU A 238 4.03 14.72 -7.80
N LEU A 239 3.46 13.52 -7.74
CA LEU A 239 3.30 12.68 -8.92
C LEU A 239 2.40 13.40 -9.93
N ASP A 240 2.88 13.53 -11.15
CA ASP A 240 2.14 14.10 -12.26
C ASP A 240 2.12 13.18 -13.49
N GLU A 241 1.39 13.58 -14.52
CA GLU A 241 1.32 12.82 -15.78
C GLU A 241 2.69 12.62 -16.43
N ALA A 242 3.61 13.59 -16.29
CA ALA A 242 4.93 13.50 -16.91
C ALA A 242 5.79 12.42 -16.23
N GLU A 243 5.78 12.38 -14.90
CA GLU A 243 6.47 11.32 -14.13
C GLU A 243 5.87 9.94 -14.40
N ILE A 244 4.52 9.83 -14.49
CA ILE A 244 3.87 8.57 -14.86
C ILE A 244 4.33 8.11 -16.24
N ARG A 245 4.44 9.04 -17.21
CA ARG A 245 4.89 8.74 -18.57
C ARG A 245 6.34 8.23 -18.60
N GLU A 246 7.22 8.78 -17.77
CA GLU A 246 8.60 8.31 -17.65
C GLU A 246 8.70 6.89 -17.08
N LYS A 247 7.82 6.57 -16.14
CA LYS A 247 7.80 5.26 -15.46
C LYS A 247 6.94 4.22 -16.16
N LEU A 248 6.08 4.62 -17.09
CA LEU A 248 5.02 3.80 -17.67
C LEU A 248 5.52 2.44 -18.21
N ALA A 249 6.63 2.44 -18.93
CA ALA A 249 7.19 1.19 -19.49
C ALA A 249 7.67 0.19 -18.43
N GLN A 250 7.81 0.62 -17.18
CA GLN A 250 8.26 -0.21 -16.05
C GLN A 250 7.08 -0.79 -15.27
N LEU A 251 5.88 -0.21 -15.40
CA LEU A 251 4.69 -0.66 -14.70
C LEU A 251 4.17 -1.99 -15.24
N ASN A 252 3.63 -2.82 -14.35
CA ASN A 252 3.04 -4.11 -14.74
C ASN A 252 1.86 -3.93 -15.70
N ILE A 253 1.08 -2.87 -15.53
CA ILE A 253 -0.07 -2.54 -16.38
C ILE A 253 0.30 -2.20 -17.83
N SER A 254 1.53 -1.80 -18.10
CA SER A 254 1.97 -1.43 -19.45
C SER A 254 2.27 -2.62 -20.34
N ARG A 255 2.37 -3.80 -19.76
CA ARG A 255 2.64 -5.02 -20.50
C ARG A 255 1.42 -5.38 -21.34
N ASN A 256 1.65 -5.68 -22.63
CA ASN A 256 0.59 -6.03 -23.58
C ASN A 256 -0.31 -4.87 -24.06
N GLY A 257 0.21 -3.67 -24.12
CA GLY A 257 -0.51 -2.54 -24.71
C GLY A 257 -1.45 -1.83 -23.74
N GLY A 258 -1.00 -1.66 -22.51
CA GLY A 258 -1.72 -0.92 -21.48
C GLY A 258 -2.01 0.55 -21.80
N PRO A 259 -2.73 1.25 -20.92
CA PRO A 259 -3.16 2.63 -21.13
C PRO A 259 -1.98 3.61 -21.17
N SER A 260 -2.21 4.78 -21.76
CA SER A 260 -1.26 5.89 -21.74
C SER A 260 -1.21 6.57 -20.35
N ALA A 261 -0.15 7.34 -20.09
CA ALA A 261 -0.06 8.11 -18.86
C ALA A 261 -1.21 9.12 -18.68
N GLN A 262 -1.68 9.70 -19.78
CA GLN A 262 -2.82 10.61 -19.77
C GLN A 262 -4.13 9.93 -19.34
N GLU A 263 -4.34 8.69 -19.74
CA GLU A 263 -5.53 7.92 -19.36
C GLU A 263 -5.49 7.46 -17.91
N LEU A 264 -4.29 7.23 -17.37
CA LEU A 264 -4.07 6.86 -15.97
C LEU A 264 -4.17 8.05 -15.01
N TYR A 265 -3.85 9.26 -15.49
CA TYR A 265 -3.85 10.46 -14.67
C TYR A 265 -5.26 11.03 -14.52
N VAL A 266 -5.80 11.04 -13.31
CA VAL A 266 -7.14 11.58 -13.04
C VAL A 266 -7.06 13.08 -12.73
N ASN A 267 -6.32 13.46 -11.68
CA ASN A 267 -6.10 14.85 -11.29
C ASN A 267 -4.92 14.95 -10.30
N GLU A 268 -4.64 16.15 -9.78
CA GLU A 268 -3.50 16.39 -8.88
C GLU A 268 -3.64 15.66 -7.53
N LYS A 269 -4.86 15.51 -6.99
CA LYS A 269 -5.14 14.75 -5.76
C LYS A 269 -5.09 13.24 -5.99
N LEU A 270 -5.59 12.82 -7.14
CA LEU A 270 -5.66 11.42 -7.60
C LEU A 270 -4.81 11.27 -8.86
N PRO A 271 -3.47 11.26 -8.76
CA PRO A 271 -2.61 11.26 -9.93
C PRO A 271 -2.59 9.94 -10.69
N PHE A 272 -3.15 8.87 -10.14
CA PHE A 272 -3.12 7.56 -10.77
C PHE A 272 -4.35 6.73 -10.41
N GLY A 273 -4.94 6.09 -11.44
CA GLY A 273 -6.03 5.15 -11.27
C GLY A 273 -5.98 4.02 -12.30
N TYR A 274 -6.15 2.77 -11.83
CA TYR A 274 -6.24 1.58 -12.70
C TYR A 274 -6.97 0.42 -12.03
N ASN A 275 -7.71 -0.35 -12.83
CA ASN A 275 -8.39 -1.58 -12.43
C ASN A 275 -7.55 -2.80 -12.81
N TYR A 276 -6.93 -3.43 -11.83
CA TYR A 276 -5.99 -4.55 -12.01
C TYR A 276 -6.69 -5.89 -12.29
N VAL A 277 -7.97 -6.01 -12.00
CA VAL A 277 -8.73 -7.25 -12.21
C VAL A 277 -9.35 -7.30 -13.59
N ASP A 278 -10.03 -6.24 -14.00
CA ASP A 278 -10.68 -6.15 -15.31
C ASP A 278 -9.73 -5.61 -16.39
N HIS A 279 -8.53 -5.16 -16.02
CA HIS A 279 -7.51 -4.58 -16.89
C HIS A 279 -8.03 -3.38 -17.69
N ASP A 280 -8.76 -2.48 -17.02
CA ASP A 280 -9.37 -1.30 -17.62
C ASP A 280 -9.18 -0.04 -16.74
N LEU A 281 -9.85 1.05 -17.12
CA LEU A 281 -9.80 2.35 -16.44
C LEU A 281 -11.01 2.62 -15.56
N ASP A 282 -11.87 1.64 -15.35
CA ASP A 282 -13.02 1.76 -14.45
C ASP A 282 -12.57 1.60 -13.00
N ILE A 283 -12.21 2.72 -12.39
CA ILE A 283 -11.69 2.80 -11.02
C ILE A 283 -12.75 3.20 -9.99
N THR A 284 -13.99 3.32 -10.40
CA THR A 284 -15.15 3.58 -9.53
C THR A 284 -15.90 2.28 -9.21
N HIS A 285 -16.97 2.38 -8.43
CA HIS A 285 -17.88 1.26 -8.14
C HIS A 285 -19.22 1.40 -8.88
N ASP A 286 -19.32 2.32 -9.84
CA ASP A 286 -20.58 2.63 -10.52
C ASP A 286 -21.08 1.52 -11.45
N HIS A 287 -20.21 0.63 -11.87
CA HIS A 287 -20.50 -0.42 -12.85
C HIS A 287 -20.32 -1.83 -12.30
N ASP A 288 -20.25 -1.99 -10.97
CA ASP A 288 -20.12 -3.27 -10.30
C ASP A 288 -20.92 -3.33 -8.99
N ASP A 289 -20.97 -4.51 -8.37
CA ASP A 289 -21.68 -4.75 -7.12
C ASP A 289 -20.75 -4.73 -5.90
N GLN A 290 -19.50 -4.20 -6.01
CA GLN A 290 -18.51 -4.24 -4.95
C GLN A 290 -18.73 -3.21 -3.83
N GLY A 291 -19.54 -2.17 -4.13
CA GLY A 291 -19.91 -1.11 -3.20
C GLY A 291 -18.77 -0.12 -2.90
N GLU A 292 -19.04 0.79 -1.96
CA GLU A 292 -18.25 2.00 -1.70
C GLU A 292 -17.08 1.78 -0.72
N HIS A 293 -16.69 0.53 -0.45
CA HIS A 293 -15.68 0.22 0.57
C HIS A 293 -14.35 0.95 0.31
N GLY A 294 -13.84 0.92 -0.92
CA GLY A 294 -12.59 1.60 -1.29
C GLY A 294 -12.68 3.12 -1.15
N SER A 295 -13.82 3.74 -1.51
CA SER A 295 -14.06 5.18 -1.29
C SER A 295 -14.02 5.54 0.18
N HIS A 296 -14.62 4.71 1.03
CA HIS A 296 -14.59 4.89 2.49
C HIS A 296 -13.17 4.76 3.05
N VAL A 297 -12.42 3.74 2.65
CA VAL A 297 -11.02 3.52 3.05
C VAL A 297 -10.13 4.67 2.58
N ALA A 298 -10.29 5.09 1.32
CA ALA A 298 -9.58 6.23 0.75
C ALA A 298 -9.87 7.53 1.53
N GLY A 299 -11.13 7.73 1.93
CA GLY A 299 -11.56 8.85 2.76
C GLY A 299 -10.88 8.86 4.12
N ILE A 300 -10.85 7.72 4.82
CA ILE A 300 -10.14 7.59 6.10
C ILE A 300 -8.64 7.90 5.93
N ALA A 301 -8.04 7.45 4.85
CA ALA A 301 -6.61 7.66 4.61
C ALA A 301 -6.29 9.10 4.22
N THR A 302 -7.03 9.67 3.24
CA THR A 302 -6.57 10.86 2.51
C THR A 302 -7.63 11.92 2.23
N ALA A 303 -8.89 11.84 2.78
CA ALA A 303 -9.88 12.89 2.55
C ALA A 303 -9.30 14.28 2.82
N ASN A 304 -9.55 15.21 1.93
CA ASN A 304 -9.01 16.56 1.95
C ASN A 304 -9.27 17.30 3.27
N ARG A 305 -8.33 18.15 3.66
CA ARG A 305 -8.46 19.08 4.78
C ARG A 305 -9.48 20.19 4.50
N TYR A 306 -9.66 20.58 3.27
CA TYR A 306 -10.60 21.55 2.80
C TYR A 306 -11.57 20.96 1.78
N ILE A 307 -12.78 21.48 1.75
CA ILE A 307 -13.80 21.16 0.74
C ILE A 307 -14.34 22.45 0.11
N PRO A 308 -14.88 22.38 -1.13
CA PRO A 308 -15.53 23.54 -1.75
C PRO A 308 -16.68 24.11 -0.93
N SER A 309 -16.81 25.44 -0.91
CA SER A 309 -17.90 26.17 -0.27
C SER A 309 -18.32 27.38 -1.12
N GLU A 310 -19.42 28.06 -0.75
CA GLU A 310 -19.91 29.24 -1.46
C GLU A 310 -18.88 30.38 -1.53
N ASP A 311 -18.06 30.52 -0.50
CA ASP A 311 -17.03 31.56 -0.37
C ASP A 311 -15.61 31.09 -0.72
N GLY A 312 -15.47 29.94 -1.38
CA GLY A 312 -14.19 29.32 -1.74
C GLY A 312 -13.99 27.95 -1.09
N TYR A 313 -13.20 27.88 -0.03
CA TYR A 313 -12.94 26.60 0.65
C TYR A 313 -13.18 26.71 2.15
N THR A 314 -13.73 25.65 2.75
CA THR A 314 -13.96 25.55 4.18
C THR A 314 -13.26 24.33 4.78
N ASP A 315 -12.94 24.38 6.06
CA ASP A 315 -12.36 23.26 6.80
C ASP A 315 -13.33 22.08 6.86
N ALA A 316 -12.90 20.93 6.31
CA ALA A 316 -13.73 19.76 6.14
C ALA A 316 -14.13 19.12 7.47
N LEU A 317 -13.22 19.12 8.46
CA LEU A 317 -13.51 18.54 9.78
C LEU A 317 -14.59 19.33 10.51
N THR A 318 -14.60 20.66 10.33
CA THR A 318 -15.63 21.54 10.92
C THR A 318 -16.96 21.43 10.17
N ALA A 319 -16.92 21.37 8.84
CA ALA A 319 -18.13 21.46 8.00
C ALA A 319 -18.87 20.12 7.88
N VAL A 320 -18.14 19.00 7.73
CA VAL A 320 -18.71 17.68 7.44
C VAL A 320 -18.17 16.56 8.34
N HIS A 321 -17.33 16.89 9.32
CA HIS A 321 -16.74 15.96 10.30
C HIS A 321 -15.89 14.85 9.68
N VAL A 322 -15.42 15.03 8.44
CA VAL A 322 -14.57 14.08 7.71
C VAL A 322 -13.27 14.74 7.31
N GLN A 323 -12.16 14.09 7.62
CA GLN A 323 -10.81 14.44 7.16
C GLN A 323 -9.94 13.20 7.24
N GLY A 324 -9.11 12.96 6.24
CA GLY A 324 -8.19 11.83 6.22
C GLY A 324 -7.08 11.95 7.26
N VAL A 325 -6.43 10.84 7.55
CA VAL A 325 -5.23 10.80 8.44
C VAL A 325 -4.06 11.55 7.80
N ALA A 326 -3.94 11.50 6.48
CA ALA A 326 -2.97 12.26 5.69
C ALA A 326 -3.71 13.10 4.62
N PRO A 327 -4.40 14.19 5.03
CA PRO A 327 -5.33 14.88 4.14
C PRO A 327 -4.67 15.58 2.95
N ASP A 328 -3.40 15.93 3.09
CA ASP A 328 -2.61 16.61 2.06
C ASP A 328 -1.69 15.63 1.28
N ALA A 329 -1.89 14.30 1.42
CA ALA A 329 -1.25 13.29 0.61
C ALA A 329 -1.97 13.12 -0.74
N GLN A 330 -1.23 12.71 -1.78
CA GLN A 330 -1.81 12.21 -3.02
C GLN A 330 -2.34 10.79 -2.83
N LEU A 331 -3.46 10.48 -3.48
CA LEU A 331 -4.12 9.18 -3.46
C LEU A 331 -3.94 8.47 -4.81
N LEU A 332 -3.39 7.27 -4.82
CA LEU A 332 -3.38 6.40 -5.98
C LEU A 332 -4.46 5.34 -5.80
N THR A 333 -5.45 5.33 -6.70
CA THR A 333 -6.55 4.38 -6.68
C THR A 333 -6.18 3.15 -7.50
N MET A 334 -6.00 2.03 -6.81
CA MET A 334 -5.63 0.75 -7.41
C MET A 334 -6.73 -0.27 -7.17
N LYS A 335 -7.68 -0.37 -8.12
CA LYS A 335 -8.84 -1.24 -7.98
C LYS A 335 -8.45 -2.69 -8.23
N VAL A 336 -8.76 -3.57 -7.26
CA VAL A 336 -8.51 -5.03 -7.34
C VAL A 336 -9.76 -5.88 -7.16
N PHE A 337 -10.93 -5.26 -7.02
CA PHE A 337 -12.22 -5.94 -7.03
C PHE A 337 -13.01 -5.45 -8.23
N GLY A 338 -13.13 -6.30 -9.23
CA GLY A 338 -13.73 -5.97 -10.52
C GLY A 338 -15.22 -6.31 -10.61
N LYS A 339 -15.75 -6.27 -11.83
CA LYS A 339 -17.17 -6.49 -12.14
C LYS A 339 -17.70 -7.84 -11.66
N ASN A 340 -16.84 -8.86 -11.65
CA ASN A 340 -17.21 -10.23 -11.26
C ASN A 340 -16.80 -10.56 -9.82
N GLY A 341 -16.43 -9.56 -9.02
CA GLY A 341 -15.96 -9.72 -7.65
C GLY A 341 -14.56 -10.32 -7.55
N GLY A 342 -14.04 -10.37 -6.33
CA GLY A 342 -12.84 -11.09 -5.95
C GLY A 342 -11.53 -10.61 -6.58
N ALA A 343 -10.54 -10.37 -5.72
CA ALA A 343 -9.15 -10.19 -6.10
C ALA A 343 -8.42 -11.53 -6.00
N TYR A 344 -7.51 -11.79 -6.92
CA TYR A 344 -6.55 -12.87 -6.71
C TYR A 344 -5.23 -12.33 -6.17
N ASP A 345 -4.42 -13.22 -5.62
CA ASP A 345 -3.11 -12.87 -5.05
C ASP A 345 -2.25 -12.04 -6.00
N SER A 346 -2.21 -12.39 -7.27
CA SER A 346 -1.40 -11.70 -8.27
C SER A 346 -1.93 -10.31 -8.64
N ASP A 347 -3.22 -10.05 -8.51
CA ASP A 347 -3.81 -8.76 -8.87
C ASP A 347 -3.34 -7.67 -7.89
N TYR A 348 -3.47 -7.91 -6.56
CA TYR A 348 -2.97 -6.93 -5.61
C TYR A 348 -1.43 -6.89 -5.55
N MET A 349 -0.73 -7.99 -5.84
CA MET A 349 0.73 -7.99 -5.93
C MET A 349 1.21 -7.11 -7.09
N ALA A 350 0.55 -7.17 -8.25
CA ALA A 350 0.85 -6.29 -9.38
C ALA A 350 0.63 -4.82 -9.01
N ALA A 351 -0.47 -4.51 -8.32
CA ALA A 351 -0.75 -3.17 -7.82
C ALA A 351 0.32 -2.67 -6.83
N ILE A 352 0.80 -3.52 -5.91
CA ILE A 352 1.88 -3.16 -4.99
C ILE A 352 3.19 -2.87 -5.72
N GLU A 353 3.58 -3.71 -6.70
CA GLU A 353 4.80 -3.44 -7.48
C GLU A 353 4.72 -2.10 -8.21
N ASP A 354 3.56 -1.78 -8.80
CA ASP A 354 3.34 -0.50 -9.48
C ASP A 354 3.32 0.68 -8.48
N ALA A 355 2.75 0.50 -7.29
CA ALA A 355 2.82 1.50 -6.22
C ALA A 355 4.26 1.83 -5.81
N ILE A 356 5.14 0.82 -5.73
CA ILE A 356 6.57 1.02 -5.46
C ILE A 356 7.24 1.82 -6.57
N LEU A 357 6.99 1.44 -7.82
CA LEU A 357 7.55 2.12 -8.99
C LEU A 357 7.09 3.56 -9.10
N LEU A 358 5.83 3.83 -8.73
CA LEU A 358 5.26 5.18 -8.67
C LEU A 358 5.71 5.98 -7.44
N GLY A 359 6.49 5.36 -6.53
CA GLY A 359 7.07 6.03 -5.37
C GLY A 359 6.08 6.26 -4.23
N CYS A 360 5.13 5.37 -4.03
CA CYS A 360 4.22 5.44 -2.88
C CYS A 360 4.98 5.28 -1.56
N ASP A 361 4.64 6.10 -0.59
CA ASP A 361 5.17 6.07 0.78
C ASP A 361 4.41 5.07 1.67
N ALA A 362 3.13 4.82 1.34
CA ALA A 362 2.28 3.88 2.04
C ALA A 362 1.33 3.17 1.08
N VAL A 363 0.94 1.95 1.45
CA VAL A 363 -0.07 1.15 0.76
C VAL A 363 -1.10 0.67 1.77
N ASN A 364 -2.39 0.83 1.46
CA ASN A 364 -3.48 0.22 2.21
C ASN A 364 -4.03 -0.99 1.44
N LEU A 365 -4.20 -2.09 2.15
CA LEU A 365 -4.89 -3.30 1.68
C LEU A 365 -5.97 -3.67 2.68
N SER A 366 -7.24 -3.43 2.32
CA SER A 366 -8.40 -3.77 3.15
C SER A 366 -9.16 -4.94 2.53
N LEU A 367 -8.53 -6.10 2.50
CA LEU A 367 -9.11 -7.31 1.91
C LEU A 367 -8.98 -8.50 2.87
N GLY A 368 -9.80 -9.53 2.69
CA GLY A 368 -9.79 -10.72 3.50
C GLY A 368 -10.21 -11.97 2.71
N ALA A 369 -9.79 -13.13 3.18
CA ALA A 369 -10.26 -14.40 2.66
C ALA A 369 -11.06 -15.14 3.73
N PRO A 370 -12.16 -15.79 3.38
CA PRO A 370 -12.98 -16.55 4.34
C PRO A 370 -12.25 -17.76 4.94
N ASN A 371 -11.22 -18.23 4.27
CA ASN A 371 -10.39 -19.34 4.75
C ASN A 371 -8.99 -18.85 5.10
N PRO A 372 -8.59 -18.82 6.37
CA PRO A 372 -7.24 -18.41 6.78
C PRO A 372 -6.20 -19.50 6.50
N GLY A 373 -6.27 -20.16 5.33
CA GLY A 373 -5.41 -21.30 4.97
C GLY A 373 -3.92 -20.98 4.90
N ASN A 374 -3.53 -19.70 4.89
CA ASN A 374 -2.13 -19.25 4.84
C ASN A 374 -1.61 -18.78 6.20
N THR A 375 -1.94 -19.46 7.27
CA THR A 375 -1.48 -19.13 8.64
C THR A 375 0.01 -19.39 8.87
N ARG A 376 0.71 -20.09 7.97
CA ARG A 376 2.16 -20.29 8.06
C ARG A 376 2.90 -19.31 7.17
N HIS A 377 3.22 -18.16 7.75
CA HIS A 377 4.07 -17.13 7.16
C HIS A 377 5.38 -17.66 6.55
N GLU A 378 5.87 -18.79 7.02
CA GLU A 378 7.13 -19.39 6.60
C GLU A 378 7.05 -20.14 5.26
N GLU A 379 5.87 -20.60 4.87
CA GLU A 379 5.62 -21.37 3.64
C GLU A 379 4.89 -20.54 2.56
N SER A 380 4.48 -19.31 2.89
CA SER A 380 3.76 -18.44 1.96
C SER A 380 4.65 -18.02 0.80
N ILE A 381 4.10 -18.04 -0.43
CA ILE A 381 4.73 -17.46 -1.63
C ILE A 381 5.02 -15.96 -1.45
N TYR A 382 4.37 -15.32 -0.49
CA TYR A 382 4.52 -13.90 -0.14
C TYR A 382 5.72 -13.65 0.75
N ARG A 383 6.31 -14.68 1.39
CA ARG A 383 7.47 -14.51 2.26
C ARG A 383 8.64 -13.82 1.56
N PRO A 384 9.07 -14.23 0.35
CA PRO A 384 10.09 -13.49 -0.39
C PRO A 384 9.68 -12.05 -0.66
N PHE A 385 8.40 -11.82 -0.95
CA PHE A 385 7.82 -10.50 -1.16
C PHE A 385 7.95 -9.62 0.09
N TRP A 386 7.63 -10.15 1.27
CA TRP A 386 7.69 -9.42 2.53
C TRP A 386 9.11 -9.31 3.10
N THR A 387 9.98 -10.29 2.87
CA THR A 387 11.35 -10.33 3.41
C THR A 387 12.36 -9.61 2.53
N SER A 388 12.08 -9.40 1.25
CA SER A 388 12.94 -8.60 0.36
C SER A 388 12.84 -7.10 0.60
N TRP A 389 12.01 -6.66 1.54
CA TRP A 389 11.83 -5.27 1.93
C TRP A 389 12.39 -4.97 3.32
N PRO A 390 13.70 -4.78 3.47
CA PRO A 390 14.30 -4.53 4.79
C PRO A 390 13.86 -3.21 5.43
N ALA A 391 13.17 -2.34 4.67
CA ALA A 391 12.62 -1.07 5.15
C ALA A 391 11.11 -1.12 5.40
N LEU A 392 10.42 -2.21 5.05
CA LEU A 392 9.03 -2.38 5.40
C LEU A 392 8.95 -2.96 6.82
N THR A 393 8.84 -2.07 7.80
CA THR A 393 8.31 -2.48 9.09
C THR A 393 6.82 -2.73 8.90
N LEU A 394 6.49 -3.92 8.41
CA LEU A 394 5.12 -4.39 8.37
C LEU A 394 4.64 -4.52 9.82
N TRP A 395 3.88 -3.54 10.28
CA TRP A 395 2.95 -3.77 11.36
C TRP A 395 1.74 -4.47 10.74
N LEU A 396 1.82 -5.79 10.65
CA LEU A 396 0.64 -6.63 10.50
C LEU A 396 0.07 -6.82 11.91
N PRO A 397 -1.00 -6.13 12.30
CA PRO A 397 -1.85 -6.68 13.32
C PRO A 397 -2.59 -7.84 12.65
N PHE A 398 -1.99 -9.04 12.66
CA PHE A 398 -2.82 -10.22 12.53
C PHE A 398 -3.75 -10.20 13.74
N PRO A 399 -5.06 -10.02 13.59
CA PRO A 399 -5.94 -10.44 14.62
C PRO A 399 -5.78 -11.96 14.68
N GLN A 400 -5.22 -12.45 15.76
CA GLN A 400 -5.42 -13.85 16.09
C GLN A 400 -6.93 -14.04 16.13
N ALA A 401 -7.45 -14.73 15.12
CA ALA A 401 -8.85 -15.01 15.03
C ALA A 401 -9.24 -15.82 16.26
N THR A 402 -9.80 -15.14 17.25
CA THR A 402 -10.66 -15.83 18.22
C THR A 402 -11.93 -16.14 17.47
N PRO A 403 -12.39 -17.39 17.42
CA PRO A 403 -13.70 -17.69 16.88
C PRO A 403 -14.74 -17.13 17.84
N ALA A 404 -15.22 -15.92 17.58
CA ALA A 404 -16.49 -15.48 18.11
C ALA A 404 -17.59 -16.01 17.17
N PRO A 405 -18.75 -16.45 17.69
CA PRO A 405 -19.88 -16.78 16.86
C PRO A 405 -20.49 -15.48 16.32
N GLY A 406 -20.00 -15.03 15.17
CA GLY A 406 -20.42 -13.85 14.46
C GLY A 406 -19.76 -13.83 13.09
N PRO A 407 -20.28 -13.07 12.12
CA PRO A 407 -19.65 -12.97 10.80
C PRO A 407 -18.19 -12.52 10.92
N PRO A 408 -17.28 -13.02 10.05
CA PRO A 408 -15.86 -12.70 10.11
C PRO A 408 -15.66 -11.19 9.99
N THR A 409 -14.92 -10.62 10.95
CA THR A 409 -14.47 -9.22 10.85
C THR A 409 -13.29 -9.16 9.89
N PRO A 410 -13.32 -8.28 8.89
CA PRO A 410 -12.24 -8.14 7.93
C PRO A 410 -10.94 -7.67 8.60
N ALA A 411 -9.82 -8.23 8.18
CA ALA A 411 -8.50 -7.79 8.58
C ALA A 411 -8.05 -6.65 7.66
N THR A 412 -7.89 -5.46 8.20
CA THR A 412 -7.28 -4.32 7.49
C THR A 412 -5.77 -4.42 7.62
N VAL A 413 -5.07 -4.40 6.50
CA VAL A 413 -3.60 -4.36 6.45
C VAL A 413 -3.19 -2.97 5.98
N ALA A 414 -2.62 -2.17 6.87
CA ALA A 414 -1.99 -0.91 6.51
C ALA A 414 -0.47 -1.11 6.43
N ILE A 415 0.12 -0.81 5.29
CA ILE A 415 1.56 -0.91 5.05
C ILE A 415 2.12 0.51 5.00
N CYS A 416 2.84 0.94 6.04
CA CYS A 416 3.59 2.20 6.03
C CYS A 416 5.04 1.95 5.64
N MET A 417 5.57 2.70 4.68
CA MET A 417 6.99 2.75 4.37
C MET A 417 7.65 3.86 5.19
N PRO A 418 8.68 3.59 5.99
CA PRO A 418 9.41 4.67 6.65
C PRO A 418 10.21 5.45 5.61
N THR A 419 9.95 6.74 5.49
CA THR A 419 10.86 7.69 4.85
C THR A 419 12.07 7.89 5.76
N MET A 420 13.29 7.62 5.27
CA MET A 420 14.51 8.07 5.92
C MET A 420 14.82 9.53 5.56
#